data_09783289f3d4a8b59e5c6c3ff653a680
#
_entry.id   09783289f3d4a8b59e5c6c3ff653a680
#
_cell.length_a   1.000
_cell.length_b   1.000
_cell.length_c   1.000
_cell.angle_alpha   90.00
_cell.angle_beta   90.00
_cell.angle_gamma   90.00
#
_symmetry.space_group_name_H-M   'P 1'
#
loop_
_entity.id
_entity.type
_entity.pdbx_description
1 polymer ?
#
loop_
_entity_poly.entity_id
_entity_poly.type
_entity_poly.pdbx_seq_one_letter_code
_entity_poly.pdbx_strand_id
1 'polypeptide(L)'
;MIQAALARAPAPRVALIRGLEACASEISGVVFAIEEPELFLAPHAHRYLRRLFRRLAERGNQVFFTTHAPGLLSVAALDEVNLVTRDEIGVTAVERLRPIDVDDSFRVMCEFDAERSELFLSRAAVLVEGLTEKITLPFVFSALGYDPDREQISIVECGGKSNIPLFIEICRRARVPFVVVHDSDLRPEREPSEAEQKLNALIRRKAGARRTVVLEPDFEGIAGFRGKKKKPERAWLHLANARPEELPEPLVRAVRLTLASAHQREPSYS
;
A
#
# COMPACT_ATOMS: atom_id res chain seq x y z
N MET A 1 18.38 11.11 -19.85
CA MET A 1 17.53 10.02 -19.29
C MET A 1 16.04 10.19 -19.61
N ILE A 2 15.45 11.37 -19.44
CA ILE A 2 14.01 11.62 -19.73
C ILE A 2 13.70 11.43 -21.22
N GLN A 3 14.58 11.86 -22.11
CA GLN A 3 14.41 11.64 -23.57
C GLN A 3 14.25 10.16 -23.94
N ALA A 4 14.94 9.25 -23.26
CA ALA A 4 14.79 7.81 -23.51
C ALA A 4 13.46 7.24 -23.00
N ALA A 5 12.93 7.76 -21.88
CA ALA A 5 11.62 7.38 -21.35
C ALA A 5 10.47 7.92 -22.21
N LEU A 6 10.66 9.09 -22.83
CA LEU A 6 9.70 9.69 -23.76
C LEU A 6 9.80 9.14 -25.18
N ALA A 7 10.91 8.54 -25.56
CA ALA A 7 11.13 8.02 -26.93
C ALA A 7 10.15 6.92 -27.36
N ARG A 8 9.47 6.28 -26.40
CA ARG A 8 8.45 5.25 -26.65
C ARG A 8 7.03 5.74 -26.38
N ALA A 9 6.86 6.96 -25.87
CA ALA A 9 5.55 7.53 -25.61
C ALA A 9 4.93 8.06 -26.91
N PRO A 10 3.58 7.99 -27.03
CA PRO A 10 2.88 8.60 -28.17
C PRO A 10 3.17 10.10 -28.27
N ALA A 11 3.22 10.62 -29.49
CA ALA A 11 3.55 12.02 -29.76
C ALA A 11 2.72 13.02 -28.92
N PRO A 12 1.39 12.84 -28.69
CA PRO A 12 0.60 13.75 -27.85
C PRO A 12 1.10 13.80 -26.40
N ARG A 13 1.59 12.70 -25.83
CA ARG A 13 2.10 12.66 -24.44
C ARG A 13 3.47 13.33 -24.31
N VAL A 14 4.31 13.19 -25.31
CA VAL A 14 5.58 13.93 -25.39
C VAL A 14 5.31 15.44 -25.49
N ALA A 15 4.34 15.85 -26.31
CA ALA A 15 3.93 17.25 -26.44
C ALA A 15 3.38 17.80 -25.13
N LEU A 16 2.54 17.03 -24.40
CA LEU A 16 2.03 17.42 -23.08
C LEU A 16 3.19 17.73 -22.11
N ILE A 17 4.13 16.82 -21.96
CA ILE A 17 5.26 16.99 -21.01
C ILE A 17 6.10 18.22 -21.41
N ARG A 18 6.43 18.38 -22.68
CA ARG A 18 7.19 19.56 -23.16
C ARG A 18 6.42 20.87 -22.94
N GLY A 19 5.09 20.86 -23.17
CA GLY A 19 4.24 22.01 -22.90
C GLY A 19 4.23 22.39 -21.42
N LEU A 20 4.09 21.40 -20.54
CA LEU A 20 4.14 21.60 -19.08
C LEU A 20 5.52 22.10 -18.61
N GLU A 21 6.61 21.60 -19.21
CA GLU A 21 7.98 22.09 -18.94
C GLU A 21 8.14 23.55 -19.30
N ALA A 22 7.63 23.98 -20.45
CA ALA A 22 7.65 25.37 -20.87
C ALA A 22 6.79 26.23 -19.92
N CYS A 23 5.56 25.79 -19.61
CA CYS A 23 4.68 26.47 -18.66
C CYS A 23 5.33 26.61 -17.28
N ALA A 24 6.03 25.60 -16.80
CA ALA A 24 6.70 25.62 -15.50
C ALA A 24 7.80 26.70 -15.40
N SER A 25 8.30 27.25 -16.50
CA SER A 25 9.27 28.34 -16.50
C SER A 25 8.66 29.73 -16.67
N GLU A 26 7.47 29.84 -17.28
CA GLU A 26 6.99 31.12 -17.80
C GLU A 26 5.62 31.55 -17.27
N ILE A 27 4.78 30.60 -16.80
CA ILE A 27 3.36 30.88 -16.52
C ILE A 27 3.06 30.80 -15.02
N SER A 28 2.22 31.73 -14.54
CA SER A 28 1.65 31.76 -13.19
C SER A 28 0.18 32.14 -13.21
N GLY A 29 -0.56 31.76 -12.15
CA GLY A 29 -1.98 32.14 -11.99
C GLY A 29 -2.94 31.32 -12.88
N VAL A 30 -2.50 30.19 -13.41
CA VAL A 30 -3.30 29.31 -14.29
C VAL A 30 -3.76 28.07 -13.53
N VAL A 31 -4.94 27.56 -13.88
CA VAL A 31 -5.47 26.28 -13.42
C VAL A 31 -5.24 25.23 -14.50
N PHE A 32 -4.48 24.18 -14.15
CA PHE A 32 -4.27 23.00 -14.99
C PHE A 32 -5.20 21.90 -14.50
N ALA A 33 -6.06 21.37 -15.36
CA ALA A 33 -6.87 20.19 -15.12
C ALA A 33 -6.48 19.11 -16.15
N ILE A 34 -5.95 17.98 -15.68
CA ILE A 34 -5.35 16.97 -16.52
C ILE A 34 -5.91 15.58 -16.13
N GLU A 35 -6.47 14.88 -17.08
CA GLU A 35 -6.99 13.52 -16.87
C GLU A 35 -5.92 12.50 -17.26
N GLU A 36 -5.66 11.55 -16.32
CA GLU A 36 -4.75 10.41 -16.51
C GLU A 36 -3.43 10.81 -17.21
N PRO A 37 -2.66 11.75 -16.68
CA PRO A 37 -1.47 12.26 -17.35
C PRO A 37 -0.38 11.20 -17.56
N GLU A 38 -0.44 10.11 -16.80
CA GLU A 38 0.50 8.98 -16.86
C GLU A 38 0.23 7.98 -17.98
N LEU A 39 -0.93 8.00 -18.61
CA LEU A 39 -1.27 7.03 -19.65
C LEU A 39 -0.19 6.96 -20.73
N PHE A 40 0.24 5.75 -21.04
CA PHE A 40 1.30 5.44 -22.02
C PHE A 40 2.70 5.96 -21.64
N LEU A 41 2.93 6.36 -20.40
CA LEU A 41 4.24 6.77 -19.91
C LEU A 41 4.91 5.63 -19.12
N ALA A 42 6.22 5.55 -19.21
CA ALA A 42 7.00 4.63 -18.38
C ALA A 42 7.01 5.09 -16.90
N PRO A 43 7.14 4.18 -15.92
CA PRO A 43 7.11 4.50 -14.49
C PRO A 43 8.05 5.61 -14.04
N HIS A 44 9.20 5.76 -14.69
CA HIS A 44 10.14 6.84 -14.44
C HIS A 44 9.57 8.22 -14.80
N ALA A 45 8.75 8.28 -15.84
CA ALA A 45 8.09 9.50 -16.27
C ALA A 45 6.99 9.93 -15.31
N HIS A 46 6.31 9.00 -14.60
CA HIS A 46 5.34 9.31 -13.55
C HIS A 46 5.99 10.16 -12.44
N ARG A 47 7.14 9.73 -11.93
CA ARG A 47 7.88 10.48 -10.90
C ARG A 47 8.38 11.85 -11.41
N TYR A 48 8.75 11.93 -12.69
CA TYR A 48 9.13 13.20 -13.29
C TYR A 48 7.95 14.14 -13.41
N LEU A 49 6.84 13.65 -13.93
CA LEU A 49 5.59 14.39 -14.10
C LEU A 49 5.09 14.97 -12.76
N ARG A 50 5.13 14.18 -11.70
CA ARG A 50 4.81 14.66 -10.36
C ARG A 50 5.70 15.82 -9.90
N ARG A 51 7.02 15.74 -10.13
CA ARG A 51 7.93 16.86 -9.83
C ARG A 51 7.64 18.10 -10.69
N LEU A 52 7.22 17.88 -11.92
CA LEU A 52 6.83 18.97 -12.83
C LEU A 52 5.56 19.67 -12.33
N PHE A 53 4.55 18.92 -11.90
CA PHE A 53 3.33 19.47 -11.30
C PHE A 53 3.63 20.28 -10.04
N ARG A 54 4.53 19.84 -9.19
CA ARG A 54 4.96 20.62 -8.02
C ARG A 54 5.62 21.94 -8.42
N ARG A 55 6.51 21.93 -9.39
CA ARG A 55 7.14 23.16 -9.89
C ARG A 55 6.14 24.14 -10.46
N LEU A 56 5.11 23.65 -11.16
CA LEU A 56 3.99 24.48 -11.62
C LEU A 56 3.24 25.11 -10.44
N ALA A 57 2.92 24.32 -9.41
CA ALA A 57 2.21 24.80 -8.23
C ALA A 57 3.04 25.82 -7.42
N GLU A 58 4.34 25.60 -7.25
CA GLU A 58 5.27 26.50 -6.56
C GLU A 58 5.34 27.89 -7.23
N ARG A 59 4.97 28.00 -8.50
CA ARG A 59 4.86 29.26 -9.23
C ARG A 59 3.49 29.93 -9.13
N GLY A 60 2.62 29.47 -8.23
CA GLY A 60 1.30 30.06 -8.02
C GLY A 60 0.24 29.58 -9.02
N ASN A 61 0.49 28.47 -9.71
CA ASN A 61 -0.54 27.78 -10.48
C ASN A 61 -1.31 26.80 -9.61
N GLN A 62 -2.50 26.41 -10.06
CA GLN A 62 -3.25 25.29 -9.48
C GLN A 62 -3.18 24.11 -10.44
N VAL A 63 -2.85 22.92 -9.93
CA VAL A 63 -2.74 21.71 -10.74
C VAL A 63 -3.66 20.65 -10.16
N PHE A 64 -4.63 20.23 -10.93
CA PHE A 64 -5.51 19.10 -10.64
C PHE A 64 -5.26 18.00 -11.67
N PHE A 65 -5.13 16.78 -11.22
CA PHE A 65 -5.06 15.64 -12.11
C PHE A 65 -5.74 14.42 -11.50
N THR A 66 -6.33 13.59 -12.36
CA THR A 66 -6.81 12.26 -11.98
C THR A 66 -5.72 11.25 -12.25
N THR A 67 -5.66 10.18 -11.47
CA THR A 67 -4.66 9.13 -11.68
C THR A 67 -5.08 7.81 -11.04
N HIS A 68 -4.70 6.72 -11.70
CA HIS A 68 -4.70 5.36 -11.17
C HIS A 68 -3.27 4.81 -10.99
N ALA A 69 -2.24 5.62 -11.22
CA ALA A 69 -0.86 5.19 -11.12
C ALA A 69 -0.30 5.40 -9.69
N PRO A 70 0.08 4.34 -8.98
CA PRO A 70 0.72 4.45 -7.67
C PRO A 70 1.95 5.37 -7.67
N GLY A 71 2.67 5.41 -8.81
CA GLY A 71 3.87 6.23 -8.97
C GLY A 71 3.63 7.75 -8.98
N LEU A 72 2.39 8.21 -9.15
CA LEU A 72 1.98 9.62 -9.00
C LEU A 72 1.52 9.94 -7.58
N LEU A 73 1.14 8.95 -6.78
CA LEU A 73 0.77 9.13 -5.39
C LEU A 73 2.01 9.32 -4.52
N SER A 74 1.88 10.10 -3.49
CA SER A 74 2.93 10.28 -2.49
C SER A 74 2.31 10.39 -1.11
N VAL A 75 2.74 9.50 -0.24
CA VAL A 75 2.30 9.55 1.15
C VAL A 75 2.80 10.81 1.87
N ALA A 76 3.95 11.35 1.47
CA ALA A 76 4.46 12.62 2.00
C ALA A 76 3.57 13.84 1.66
N ALA A 77 2.63 13.67 0.75
CA ALA A 77 1.70 14.73 0.31
C ALA A 77 0.25 14.20 0.30
N LEU A 78 -0.14 13.48 1.35
CA LEU A 78 -1.50 12.97 1.49
C LEU A 78 -2.55 14.09 1.48
N ASP A 79 -2.21 15.25 1.99
CA ASP A 79 -3.07 16.41 1.96
C ASP A 79 -3.28 17.01 0.55
N GLU A 80 -2.51 16.59 -0.44
CA GLU A 80 -2.72 16.90 -1.85
C GLU A 80 -3.69 15.88 -2.51
N VAL A 81 -4.01 14.76 -1.84
CA VAL A 81 -4.82 13.68 -2.39
C VAL A 81 -6.30 13.85 -2.02
N ASN A 82 -7.15 13.83 -3.02
CA ASN A 82 -8.59 13.73 -2.86
C ASN A 82 -9.03 12.33 -3.30
N LEU A 83 -9.57 11.56 -2.37
CA LEU A 83 -10.15 10.26 -2.65
C LEU A 83 -11.56 10.46 -3.22
N VAL A 84 -11.78 9.96 -4.42
CA VAL A 84 -13.10 9.96 -5.06
C VAL A 84 -13.66 8.55 -4.96
N THR A 85 -14.81 8.42 -4.33
CA THR A 85 -15.50 7.14 -4.17
C THR A 85 -16.92 7.26 -4.69
N ARG A 86 -17.50 6.16 -5.13
CA ARG A 86 -18.90 6.08 -5.56
C ARG A 86 -19.57 4.95 -4.78
N ASP A 87 -20.73 5.19 -4.23
CA ASP A 87 -21.49 4.19 -3.49
C ASP A 87 -22.39 3.33 -4.41
N GLU A 88 -23.05 2.28 -3.84
CA GLU A 88 -23.92 1.34 -4.57
C GLU A 88 -25.09 2.02 -5.32
N ILE A 89 -25.54 3.15 -4.80
CA ILE A 89 -26.61 3.94 -5.42
C ILE A 89 -26.10 4.98 -6.40
N GLY A 90 -24.77 5.01 -6.64
CA GLY A 90 -24.14 5.88 -7.62
C GLY A 90 -23.79 7.28 -7.12
N VAL A 91 -23.89 7.56 -5.82
CA VAL A 91 -23.52 8.85 -5.26
C VAL A 91 -21.99 8.95 -5.15
N THR A 92 -21.44 9.99 -5.76
CA THR A 92 -20.01 10.29 -5.70
C THR A 92 -19.68 11.11 -4.45
N ALA A 93 -18.72 10.62 -3.68
CA ALA A 93 -18.12 11.37 -2.56
C ALA A 93 -16.67 11.74 -2.89
N VAL A 94 -16.28 12.95 -2.51
CA VAL A 94 -14.91 13.45 -2.63
C VAL A 94 -14.40 13.78 -1.24
N GLU A 95 -13.30 13.19 -0.85
CA GLU A 95 -12.72 13.40 0.47
C GLU A 95 -11.22 13.72 0.36
N ARG A 96 -10.84 14.86 0.92
CA ARG A 96 -9.43 15.21 1.05
C ARG A 96 -8.79 14.39 2.18
N LEU A 97 -7.68 13.72 1.88
CA LEU A 97 -6.93 13.01 2.90
C LEU A 97 -6.22 14.00 3.84
N ARG A 98 -6.02 13.56 5.09
CA ARG A 98 -5.35 14.39 6.09
C ARG A 98 -3.85 14.13 6.08
N PRO A 99 -3.02 15.17 6.29
CA PRO A 99 -1.58 15.01 6.37
C PRO A 99 -1.18 14.08 7.51
N ILE A 100 -0.04 13.42 7.37
CA ILE A 100 0.62 12.67 8.45
C ILE A 100 1.49 13.66 9.23
N ASP A 101 1.65 13.44 10.54
CA ASP A 101 2.49 14.28 11.38
C ASP A 101 3.93 14.37 10.86
N VAL A 102 4.56 15.52 11.04
CA VAL A 102 5.87 15.86 10.45
C VAL A 102 6.97 14.89 10.91
N ASP A 103 6.93 14.42 12.15
CA ASP A 103 7.92 13.44 12.68
C ASP A 103 7.84 12.07 11.97
N ASP A 104 6.65 11.71 11.50
CA ASP A 104 6.44 10.50 10.72
C ASP A 104 6.66 10.70 9.20
N SER A 105 6.66 11.94 8.71
CA SER A 105 6.72 12.23 7.27
C SER A 105 8.03 11.77 6.63
N PHE A 106 9.16 11.86 7.32
CA PHE A 106 10.44 11.35 6.84
C PHE A 106 10.45 9.83 6.76
N ARG A 107 9.93 9.13 7.78
CA ARG A 107 9.76 7.66 7.77
C ARG A 107 8.85 7.23 6.63
N VAL A 108 7.72 7.93 6.47
CA VAL A 108 6.79 7.70 5.36
C VAL A 108 7.48 7.86 4.02
N MET A 109 8.28 8.90 3.84
CA MET A 109 9.02 9.14 2.59
C MET A 109 10.05 8.04 2.30
N CYS A 110 10.69 7.48 3.34
CA CYS A 110 11.66 6.41 3.21
C CYS A 110 11.00 5.04 2.94
N GLU A 111 9.83 4.80 3.55
CA GLU A 111 9.17 3.49 3.52
C GLU A 111 8.16 3.33 2.37
N PHE A 112 7.72 4.45 1.76
CA PHE A 112 6.71 4.39 0.70
C PHE A 112 7.32 4.51 -0.69
N ASP A 113 7.28 3.41 -1.40
CA ASP A 113 7.54 3.29 -2.83
C ASP A 113 6.24 3.16 -3.65
N ALA A 114 6.39 2.95 -4.96
CA ALA A 114 5.25 2.79 -5.85
C ALA A 114 4.42 1.53 -5.50
N GLU A 115 5.06 0.47 -5.03
CA GLU A 115 4.40 -0.79 -4.68
C GLU A 115 3.53 -0.61 -3.43
N ARG A 116 4.06 0.01 -2.37
CA ARG A 116 3.29 0.29 -1.16
C ARG A 116 2.19 1.34 -1.39
N SER A 117 2.34 2.19 -2.40
CA SER A 117 1.32 3.16 -2.80
C SER A 117 0.08 2.53 -3.45
N GLU A 118 0.15 1.26 -3.90
CA GLU A 118 -1.02 0.51 -4.40
C GLU A 118 -2.11 0.37 -3.32
N LEU A 119 -1.73 0.39 -2.07
CA LEU A 119 -2.65 0.36 -0.94
C LEU A 119 -3.80 1.39 -1.08
N PHE A 120 -3.54 2.58 -1.64
CA PHE A 120 -4.58 3.61 -1.83
C PHE A 120 -5.67 3.20 -2.82
N LEU A 121 -5.33 2.32 -3.75
CA LEU A 121 -6.20 1.82 -4.81
C LEU A 121 -6.86 0.48 -4.45
N SER A 122 -6.51 -0.09 -3.29
CA SER A 122 -6.98 -1.43 -2.88
C SER A 122 -8.33 -1.38 -2.18
N ARG A 123 -9.11 -2.43 -2.32
CA ARG A 123 -10.35 -2.64 -1.56
C ARG A 123 -10.06 -2.95 -0.09
N ALA A 124 -8.97 -3.67 0.17
CA ALA A 124 -8.44 -3.89 1.51
C ALA A 124 -6.94 -4.14 1.47
N ALA A 125 -6.27 -4.01 2.62
CA ALA A 125 -4.86 -4.29 2.75
C ALA A 125 -4.59 -5.32 3.86
N VAL A 126 -3.59 -6.18 3.64
CA VAL A 126 -2.97 -6.97 4.70
C VAL A 126 -1.63 -6.33 5.04
N LEU A 127 -1.49 -5.81 6.24
CA LEU A 127 -0.25 -5.23 6.74
C LEU A 127 0.57 -6.32 7.41
N VAL A 128 1.76 -6.59 6.88
CA VAL A 128 2.65 -7.66 7.36
C VAL A 128 4.00 -7.09 7.79
N GLU A 129 4.73 -7.81 8.64
CA GLU A 129 6.03 -7.38 9.14
C GLU A 129 7.08 -7.32 8.03
N GLY A 130 7.16 -8.37 7.23
CA GLY A 130 8.27 -8.57 6.33
C GLY A 130 7.95 -9.35 5.07
N LEU A 131 9.03 -9.62 4.33
CA LEU A 131 8.99 -10.25 3.02
C LEU A 131 8.45 -11.69 3.04
N THR A 132 8.63 -12.41 4.15
CA THR A 132 8.18 -13.81 4.26
C THR A 132 6.67 -13.91 4.13
N GLU A 133 5.95 -13.13 4.93
CA GLU A 133 4.49 -13.07 4.90
C GLU A 133 3.98 -12.52 3.56
N LYS A 134 4.64 -11.49 3.03
CA LYS A 134 4.29 -10.90 1.73
C LYS A 134 4.33 -11.92 0.60
N ILE A 135 5.39 -12.73 0.54
CA ILE A 135 5.56 -13.75 -0.52
C ILE A 135 4.60 -14.92 -0.33
N THR A 136 4.27 -15.28 0.90
CA THR A 136 3.54 -16.52 1.19
C THR A 136 2.03 -16.36 1.27
N LEU A 137 1.53 -15.23 1.72
CA LEU A 137 0.09 -14.99 1.82
C LEU A 137 -0.67 -15.19 0.49
N PRO A 138 -0.14 -14.80 -0.70
CA PRO A 138 -0.82 -15.08 -1.97
C PRO A 138 -1.11 -16.58 -2.17
N PHE A 139 -0.22 -17.48 -1.71
CA PHE A 139 -0.45 -18.93 -1.80
C PHE A 139 -1.55 -19.39 -0.83
N VAL A 140 -1.64 -18.78 0.34
CA VAL A 140 -2.74 -19.04 1.29
C VAL A 140 -4.09 -18.60 0.69
N PHE A 141 -4.14 -17.42 0.04
CA PHE A 141 -5.32 -16.98 -0.72
C PHE A 141 -5.68 -17.99 -1.80
N SER A 142 -4.69 -18.38 -2.62
CA SER A 142 -4.88 -19.31 -3.73
C SER A 142 -5.38 -20.69 -3.27
N ALA A 143 -4.80 -21.24 -2.21
CA ALA A 143 -5.22 -22.52 -1.64
C ALA A 143 -6.66 -22.47 -1.10
N LEU A 144 -7.13 -21.31 -0.67
CA LEU A 144 -8.52 -21.08 -0.26
C LEU A 144 -9.47 -20.74 -1.42
N GLY A 145 -8.97 -20.74 -2.66
CA GLY A 145 -9.75 -20.48 -3.87
C GLY A 145 -9.92 -19.01 -4.23
N TYR A 146 -9.07 -18.12 -3.68
CA TYR A 146 -9.09 -16.69 -3.93
C TYR A 146 -7.79 -16.22 -4.60
N ASP A 147 -7.88 -15.11 -5.32
CA ASP A 147 -6.73 -14.42 -5.91
C ASP A 147 -6.72 -12.99 -5.34
N PRO A 148 -5.68 -12.58 -4.60
CA PRO A 148 -5.62 -11.25 -4.00
C PRO A 148 -5.69 -10.12 -5.04
N ASP A 149 -5.11 -10.30 -6.24
CA ASP A 149 -5.15 -9.29 -7.28
C ASP A 149 -6.58 -9.13 -7.84
N ARG A 150 -7.27 -10.25 -8.07
CA ARG A 150 -8.68 -10.24 -8.48
C ARG A 150 -9.59 -9.62 -7.44
N GLU A 151 -9.31 -9.85 -6.17
CA GLU A 151 -10.05 -9.27 -5.04
C GLU A 151 -9.61 -7.83 -4.71
N GLN A 152 -8.64 -7.29 -5.46
CA GLN A 152 -8.04 -5.96 -5.23
C GLN A 152 -7.52 -5.79 -3.80
N ILE A 153 -6.83 -6.79 -3.30
CA ILE A 153 -6.23 -6.82 -1.97
C ILE A 153 -4.72 -6.62 -2.10
N SER A 154 -4.18 -5.58 -1.44
CA SER A 154 -2.74 -5.39 -1.35
C SER A 154 -2.17 -6.05 -0.11
N ILE A 155 -1.11 -6.84 -0.29
CA ILE A 155 -0.32 -7.40 0.81
C ILE A 155 0.91 -6.50 0.99
N VAL A 156 0.88 -5.69 2.03
CA VAL A 156 1.82 -4.58 2.25
C VAL A 156 2.87 -4.97 3.28
N GLU A 157 4.11 -5.12 2.85
CA GLU A 157 5.26 -5.25 3.73
C GLU A 157 5.59 -3.92 4.38
N CYS A 158 5.56 -3.87 5.70
CA CYS A 158 5.78 -2.63 6.47
C CYS A 158 7.27 -2.32 6.71
N GLY A 159 8.21 -3.17 6.26
CA GLY A 159 9.63 -2.99 6.53
C GLY A 159 10.01 -3.21 8.00
N GLY A 160 9.24 -4.03 8.70
CA GLY A 160 9.41 -4.41 10.09
C GLY A 160 8.24 -4.02 10.98
N LYS A 161 8.11 -4.72 12.09
CA LYS A 161 7.00 -4.58 13.05
C LYS A 161 6.84 -3.16 13.60
N SER A 162 7.97 -2.44 13.81
CA SER A 162 7.96 -1.07 14.32
C SER A 162 7.28 -0.06 13.41
N ASN A 163 7.14 -0.39 12.13
CA ASN A 163 6.49 0.47 11.14
C ASN A 163 4.98 0.18 10.99
N ILE A 164 4.49 -0.98 11.44
CA ILE A 164 3.06 -1.33 11.35
C ILE A 164 2.14 -0.22 11.90
N PRO A 165 2.42 0.42 13.06
CA PRO A 165 1.59 1.51 13.56
C PRO A 165 1.46 2.70 12.60
N LEU A 166 2.48 2.98 11.79
CA LEU A 166 2.46 4.02 10.76
C LEU A 166 1.53 3.62 9.61
N PHE A 167 1.66 2.38 9.11
CA PHE A 167 0.80 1.88 8.03
C PHE A 167 -0.67 1.78 8.45
N ILE A 168 -0.96 1.43 9.71
CA ILE A 168 -2.31 1.50 10.26
C ILE A 168 -2.88 2.91 10.15
N GLU A 169 -2.09 3.92 10.51
CA GLU A 169 -2.52 5.33 10.45
C GLU A 169 -2.78 5.76 9.00
N ILE A 170 -1.93 5.35 8.07
CA ILE A 170 -2.09 5.62 6.63
C ILE A 170 -3.39 4.97 6.12
N CYS A 171 -3.61 3.68 6.40
CA CYS A 171 -4.84 2.99 6.00
C CYS A 171 -6.09 3.68 6.54
N ARG A 172 -6.05 4.15 7.80
CA ARG A 172 -7.18 4.86 8.41
C ARG A 172 -7.46 6.19 7.73
N ARG A 173 -6.42 6.96 7.42
CA ARG A 173 -6.55 8.25 6.74
C ARG A 173 -7.04 8.09 5.31
N ALA A 174 -6.55 7.06 4.63
CA ALA A 174 -6.98 6.69 3.28
C ALA A 174 -8.31 5.92 3.25
N ARG A 175 -8.91 5.65 4.42
CA ARG A 175 -10.12 4.82 4.57
C ARG A 175 -10.00 3.45 3.91
N VAL A 176 -8.79 2.90 3.82
CA VAL A 176 -8.56 1.56 3.33
C VAL A 176 -8.80 0.57 4.47
N PRO A 177 -9.76 -0.35 4.37
CA PRO A 177 -9.91 -1.44 5.31
C PRO A 177 -8.62 -2.25 5.37
N PHE A 178 -8.24 -2.72 6.57
CA PHE A 178 -6.99 -3.45 6.71
C PHE A 178 -7.08 -4.53 7.78
N VAL A 179 -6.23 -5.53 7.63
CA VAL A 179 -5.91 -6.55 8.64
C VAL A 179 -4.42 -6.49 8.91
N VAL A 180 -4.03 -6.65 10.16
CA VAL A 180 -2.62 -6.70 10.57
C VAL A 180 -2.25 -8.14 10.90
N VAL A 181 -1.13 -8.61 10.36
CA VAL A 181 -0.53 -9.90 10.69
C VAL A 181 0.87 -9.64 11.22
N HIS A 182 1.16 -10.09 12.43
CA HIS A 182 2.48 -9.90 13.04
C HIS A 182 2.82 -11.02 14.02
N ASP A 183 4.11 -11.25 14.24
CA ASP A 183 4.60 -12.23 15.21
C ASP A 183 4.31 -11.78 16.64
N SER A 184 4.09 -12.74 17.54
CA SER A 184 3.97 -12.44 18.98
C SER A 184 5.31 -12.16 19.65
N ASP A 185 6.42 -12.67 19.09
CA ASP A 185 7.76 -12.75 19.67
C ASP A 185 7.83 -13.61 20.96
N LEU A 186 6.74 -14.30 21.29
CA LEU A 186 6.70 -15.21 22.41
C LEU A 186 7.39 -16.52 22.01
N ARG A 187 8.58 -16.78 22.56
CA ARG A 187 9.36 -18.00 22.28
C ARG A 187 9.47 -18.85 23.52
N PRO A 188 9.53 -20.18 23.38
CA PRO A 188 9.67 -21.09 24.53
C PRO A 188 10.88 -20.79 25.43
N GLU A 189 11.93 -20.23 24.83
CA GLU A 189 13.22 -19.99 25.48
C GLU A 189 13.41 -18.50 25.89
N ARG A 190 12.48 -17.62 25.51
CA ARG A 190 12.61 -16.20 25.77
C ARG A 190 11.24 -15.51 25.75
N GLU A 191 10.88 -14.88 26.86
CA GLU A 191 9.75 -13.95 26.88
C GLU A 191 10.05 -12.70 26.01
N PRO A 192 8.99 -12.11 25.38
CA PRO A 192 9.15 -10.86 24.69
C PRO A 192 9.69 -9.77 25.64
N SER A 193 10.65 -8.99 25.15
CA SER A 193 11.13 -7.80 25.88
C SER A 193 9.99 -6.82 26.15
N GLU A 194 10.18 -5.93 27.12
CA GLU A 194 9.22 -4.88 27.42
C GLU A 194 8.88 -4.00 26.19
N ALA A 195 9.88 -3.75 25.33
CA ALA A 195 9.70 -3.01 24.09
C ALA A 195 8.81 -3.78 23.08
N GLU A 196 9.03 -5.08 22.93
CA GLU A 196 8.20 -5.94 22.07
C GLU A 196 6.75 -6.04 22.58
N GLN A 197 6.58 -6.19 23.91
CA GLN A 197 5.24 -6.21 24.54
C GLN A 197 4.52 -4.88 24.32
N LYS A 198 5.19 -3.74 24.54
CA LYS A 198 4.63 -2.40 24.31
C LYS A 198 4.24 -2.21 22.83
N LEU A 199 5.06 -2.69 21.89
CA LEU A 199 4.78 -2.60 20.47
C LEU A 199 3.58 -3.46 20.06
N ASN A 200 3.50 -4.71 20.56
CA ASN A 200 2.36 -5.60 20.34
C ASN A 200 1.06 -4.97 20.88
N ALA A 201 1.11 -4.40 22.08
CA ALA A 201 -0.03 -3.69 22.67
C ALA A 201 -0.43 -2.44 21.87
N LEU A 202 0.55 -1.69 21.35
CA LEU A 202 0.31 -0.52 20.50
C LEU A 202 -0.37 -0.91 19.19
N ILE A 203 0.12 -1.95 18.50
CA ILE A 203 -0.45 -2.46 17.26
C ILE A 203 -1.90 -2.88 17.51
N ARG A 204 -2.13 -3.72 18.54
CA ARG A 204 -3.48 -4.18 18.90
C ARG A 204 -4.43 -3.04 19.24
N ARG A 205 -3.96 -2.02 19.97
CA ARG A 205 -4.74 -0.82 20.30
C ARG A 205 -5.10 -0.01 19.08
N LYS A 206 -4.10 0.21 18.17
CA LYS A 206 -4.31 0.96 16.94
C LYS A 206 -5.15 0.19 15.90
N ALA A 207 -4.92 -1.08 15.67
CA ALA A 207 -5.67 -1.85 14.69
C ALA A 207 -7.07 -2.27 15.19
N GLY A 208 -7.16 -2.57 16.47
CA GLY A 208 -8.30 -3.25 17.08
C GLY A 208 -8.16 -4.77 17.05
N ALA A 209 -8.63 -5.44 18.10
CA ALA A 209 -8.45 -6.89 18.27
C ALA A 209 -9.04 -7.72 17.11
N ARG A 210 -10.12 -7.26 16.50
CA ARG A 210 -10.79 -7.97 15.40
C ARG A 210 -10.01 -7.90 14.06
N ARG A 211 -9.11 -6.92 13.94
CA ARG A 211 -8.29 -6.69 12.75
C ARG A 211 -6.84 -7.11 12.94
N THR A 212 -6.51 -7.74 14.07
CA THR A 212 -5.14 -8.17 14.38
C THR A 212 -5.10 -9.68 14.46
N VAL A 213 -4.22 -10.28 13.67
CA VAL A 213 -3.86 -11.69 13.71
C VAL A 213 -2.43 -11.77 14.22
N VAL A 214 -2.26 -12.41 15.36
CA VAL A 214 -0.96 -12.62 15.99
C VAL A 214 -0.50 -14.04 15.70
N LEU A 215 0.72 -14.17 15.21
CA LEU A 215 1.36 -15.46 14.92
C LEU A 215 2.16 -15.88 16.14
N GLU A 216 1.80 -17.00 16.74
CA GLU A 216 2.45 -17.53 17.94
C GLU A 216 3.16 -18.84 17.66
N PRO A 217 4.46 -18.93 17.93
CA PRO A 217 5.35 -17.87 18.46
C PRO A 217 5.77 -16.82 17.40
N ASP A 218 5.87 -17.25 16.16
CA ASP A 218 6.27 -16.51 14.98
C ASP A 218 5.76 -17.23 13.71
N PHE A 219 5.95 -16.61 12.55
CA PHE A 219 5.52 -17.18 11.26
C PHE A 219 6.12 -18.59 11.03
N GLU A 220 7.41 -18.78 11.32
CA GLU A 220 8.08 -20.07 11.11
C GLU A 220 7.49 -21.17 11.99
N GLY A 221 7.17 -20.83 13.23
CA GLY A 221 6.57 -21.75 14.17
C GLY A 221 5.22 -22.27 13.73
N ILE A 222 4.35 -21.38 13.22
CA ILE A 222 3.03 -21.77 12.73
C ILE A 222 3.10 -22.47 11.36
N ALA A 223 4.04 -22.09 10.50
CA ALA A 223 4.23 -22.71 9.19
C ALA A 223 4.99 -24.05 9.26
N GLY A 224 5.43 -24.48 10.45
CA GLY A 224 6.01 -25.81 10.67
C GLY A 224 7.46 -25.97 10.22
N PHE A 225 8.22 -24.91 10.01
CA PHE A 225 9.65 -25.00 9.69
C PHE A 225 10.52 -24.23 10.69
N ARG A 226 11.78 -24.66 10.84
CA ARG A 226 12.76 -24.04 11.74
C ARG A 226 13.95 -23.48 10.97
N GLY A 227 14.47 -22.34 11.43
CA GLY A 227 15.74 -21.77 11.00
C GLY A 227 15.65 -20.39 10.36
N LYS A 228 16.61 -19.54 10.71
CA LYS A 228 16.65 -18.12 10.31
C LYS A 228 17.17 -17.86 8.90
N LYS A 229 17.83 -18.85 8.27
CA LYS A 229 18.38 -18.68 6.92
C LYS A 229 17.34 -19.03 5.88
N LYS A 230 17.23 -18.21 4.83
CA LYS A 230 16.33 -18.41 3.67
C LYS A 230 14.84 -18.56 4.07
N LYS A 231 14.37 -17.79 5.03
CA LYS A 231 13.00 -17.83 5.51
C LYS A 231 11.94 -17.74 4.39
N PRO A 232 11.99 -16.76 3.47
CA PRO A 232 10.99 -16.64 2.42
C PRO A 232 10.95 -17.86 1.49
N GLU A 233 12.11 -18.41 1.11
CA GLU A 233 12.21 -19.60 0.25
C GLU A 233 11.61 -20.83 0.93
N ARG A 234 11.89 -21.03 2.22
CA ARG A 234 11.34 -22.16 2.99
C ARG A 234 9.83 -22.03 3.19
N ALA A 235 9.37 -20.84 3.53
CA ALA A 235 7.95 -20.58 3.69
C ALA A 235 7.19 -20.81 2.37
N TRP A 236 7.76 -20.37 1.27
CA TRP A 236 7.24 -20.65 -0.06
C TRP A 236 7.16 -22.16 -0.34
N LEU A 237 8.22 -22.93 -0.09
CA LEU A 237 8.22 -24.39 -0.30
C LEU A 237 7.14 -25.11 0.51
N HIS A 238 6.86 -24.65 1.73
CA HIS A 238 5.83 -25.23 2.58
C HIS A 238 4.40 -24.87 2.14
N LEU A 239 4.18 -23.64 1.69
CA LEU A 239 2.84 -23.14 1.48
C LEU A 239 2.40 -23.13 0.00
N ALA A 240 3.36 -23.15 -0.97
CA ALA A 240 3.05 -23.04 -2.39
C ALA A 240 2.13 -24.16 -2.93
N ASN A 241 2.17 -25.35 -2.30
CA ASN A 241 1.36 -26.50 -2.69
C ASN A 241 0.50 -27.02 -1.51
N ALA A 242 0.34 -26.24 -0.47
CA ALA A 242 -0.46 -26.65 0.69
C ALA A 242 -1.95 -26.72 0.32
N ARG A 243 -2.60 -27.78 0.78
CA ARG A 243 -4.05 -27.91 0.65
C ARG A 243 -4.75 -27.07 1.73
N PRO A 244 -6.02 -26.69 1.55
CA PRO A 244 -6.74 -25.84 2.52
C PRO A 244 -6.67 -26.36 3.96
N GLU A 245 -6.75 -27.69 4.14
CA GLU A 245 -6.72 -28.37 5.44
C GLU A 245 -5.34 -28.39 6.10
N GLU A 246 -4.29 -28.12 5.35
CA GLU A 246 -2.89 -28.10 5.81
C GLU A 246 -2.44 -26.69 6.21
N LEU A 247 -3.26 -25.66 5.87
CA LEU A 247 -2.91 -24.26 6.14
C LEU A 247 -3.00 -23.94 7.63
N PRO A 248 -2.03 -23.19 8.17
CA PRO A 248 -2.10 -22.69 9.53
C PRO A 248 -3.34 -21.82 9.76
N GLU A 249 -4.12 -22.13 10.80
CA GLU A 249 -5.37 -21.42 11.10
C GLU A 249 -5.20 -19.90 11.19
N PRO A 250 -4.14 -19.33 11.81
CA PRO A 250 -3.96 -17.88 11.84
C PRO A 250 -3.87 -17.24 10.45
N LEU A 251 -3.23 -17.92 9.48
CA LEU A 251 -3.15 -17.40 8.09
C LEU A 251 -4.49 -17.51 7.39
N VAL A 252 -5.23 -18.59 7.57
CA VAL A 252 -6.60 -18.76 7.07
C VAL A 252 -7.50 -17.65 7.62
N ARG A 253 -7.39 -17.38 8.92
CA ARG A 253 -8.12 -16.29 9.58
C ARG A 253 -7.76 -14.92 9.00
N ALA A 254 -6.48 -14.65 8.74
CA ALA A 254 -6.04 -13.40 8.13
C ALA A 254 -6.70 -13.19 6.76
N VAL A 255 -6.70 -14.21 5.91
CA VAL A 255 -7.34 -14.16 4.59
C VAL A 255 -8.85 -13.91 4.72
N ARG A 256 -9.55 -14.67 5.56
CA ARG A 256 -11.00 -14.50 5.76
C ARG A 256 -11.40 -13.11 6.26
N LEU A 257 -10.64 -12.58 7.23
CA LEU A 257 -10.86 -11.23 7.75
C LEU A 257 -10.64 -10.16 6.68
N THR A 258 -9.62 -10.36 5.83
CA THR A 258 -9.31 -9.42 4.76
C THR A 258 -10.39 -9.42 3.68
N LEU A 259 -10.83 -10.60 3.25
CA LEU A 259 -11.94 -10.74 2.30
C LEU A 259 -13.22 -10.10 2.83
N ALA A 260 -13.58 -10.36 4.09
CA ALA A 260 -14.73 -9.73 4.72
C ALA A 260 -14.60 -8.19 4.79
N SER A 261 -13.39 -7.69 4.98
CA SER A 261 -13.11 -6.23 4.99
C SER A 261 -13.18 -5.63 3.59
N ALA A 262 -12.71 -6.35 2.56
CA ALA A 262 -12.76 -5.92 1.17
C ALA A 262 -14.21 -5.83 0.65
N HIS A 263 -15.08 -6.76 1.06
CA HIS A 263 -16.49 -6.73 0.68
C HIS A 263 -17.29 -5.58 1.34
N GLN A 264 -16.76 -4.96 2.38
CA GLN A 264 -17.36 -3.78 3.00
C GLN A 264 -16.99 -2.46 2.28
N ARG A 265 -15.96 -2.48 1.43
CA ARG A 265 -15.57 -1.37 0.58
C ARG A 265 -15.94 -1.69 -0.85
N GLU A 266 -16.87 -0.93 -1.39
CA GLU A 266 -17.25 -1.07 -2.79
C GLU A 266 -16.11 -0.70 -3.74
N PRO A 267 -16.10 -1.29 -4.94
CA PRO A 267 -15.11 -0.96 -5.94
C PRO A 267 -15.24 0.51 -6.32
N SER A 268 -14.15 1.24 -6.23
CA SER A 268 -14.04 2.62 -6.73
C SER A 268 -14.03 2.70 -8.27
N TYR A 269 -14.32 1.58 -8.94
CA TYR A 269 -14.26 1.46 -10.40
C TYR A 269 -15.48 0.75 -10.95
N SER A 270 -16.28 1.45 -11.66
CA SER A 270 -17.21 0.93 -12.67
C SER A 270 -17.03 1.76 -13.95
#